data_f38de2c6665979cf91d2064fd3751c1d
#
_entry.id   f38de2c6665979cf91d2064fd3751c1d
#
_cell.length_a   1.000
_cell.length_b   1.000
_cell.length_c   1.000
_cell.angle_alpha   90.00
_cell.angle_beta   90.00
_cell.angle_gamma   90.00
#
_symmetry.space_group_name_H-M   'P 1'
#
loop_
_entity.id
_entity.type
_entity.pdbx_description
1 polymer ?
#
loop_
_entity_poly.entity_id
_entity_poly.type
_entity_poly.pdbx_seq_one_letter_code
_entity_poly.pdbx_strand_id
1 'polypeptide(L)'
;MGQALSLRWPLRPAQFRIVACLGVALLALSLRLALLPVRPIPQPAVHDEFAYLLGAETFCLGRVTNPPHPMWVHFETFHENFQPTYNSKYPPAQSLFLALGWKLFGHPWYGVWLSCGLMCAALTWMLQGWLPPRYALLGGLMAVAQWGIAGYWVNSYMGGAIAAAAGALVVGAVPRLARRPTAGVAALAALGLVALANSRPYEGAVTAAAAGGALWIWRRRARRTFGELLARRVALPAAAILGCGLAAMLYYNYRVTGHALLMPYALNQAQYGASPIFWMMPLGRMPVYRHEVMRRFWETWDLSYYNIARSFPPRVAISFLTALRYFLTPVSAMALFTAVFLRCGRKVRMALAISGTATAGLLLERFSNPHYFAPATGLVLLLVLLGAQYLKVKFGLRVLAAFTLLFFGVAAIQASRLTDDEYPHKLFTAHRDGVIHRLESERGRHLVLVRYAPDHNVFEEWVYNHADIDGSAIVWARDMGDAANRELLDYYRGREVWLLEADAPDPVPVPYLPR
;
A
#
# COMPACT_ATOMS: atom_id res chain seq x y z
N MET A 1 -42.89 -26.79 -13.28
CA MET A 1 -43.24 -25.36 -13.24
C MET A 1 -42.66 -24.77 -11.95
N GLY A 2 -41.51 -24.15 -12.00
CA GLY A 2 -40.87 -23.50 -10.87
C GLY A 2 -40.92 -21.99 -11.07
N GLN A 3 -41.81 -21.31 -10.35
CA GLN A 3 -41.81 -19.86 -10.29
C GLN A 3 -40.46 -19.40 -9.70
N ALA A 4 -39.61 -18.82 -10.55
CA ALA A 4 -38.44 -18.11 -10.10
C ALA A 4 -38.93 -16.91 -9.26
N LEU A 5 -38.73 -16.95 -7.96
CA LEU A 5 -38.88 -15.81 -7.07
C LEU A 5 -38.02 -14.66 -7.61
N SER A 6 -38.64 -13.81 -8.41
CA SER A 6 -38.07 -12.55 -8.83
C SER A 6 -38.08 -11.61 -7.60
N LEU A 7 -37.05 -11.64 -6.77
CA LEU A 7 -36.82 -10.60 -5.78
C LEU A 7 -36.77 -9.27 -6.55
N ARG A 8 -37.90 -8.56 -6.63
CA ARG A 8 -37.96 -7.19 -7.14
C ARG A 8 -37.34 -6.31 -6.05
N TRP A 9 -36.13 -5.86 -6.27
CA TRP A 9 -35.51 -4.86 -5.41
C TRP A 9 -36.30 -3.55 -5.53
N PRO A 10 -36.65 -2.89 -4.41
CA PRO A 10 -37.41 -1.64 -4.40
C PRO A 10 -36.63 -0.46 -5.01
N LEU A 11 -35.33 -0.63 -5.24
CA LEU A 11 -34.45 0.42 -5.75
C LEU A 11 -34.33 0.37 -7.28
N ARG A 12 -34.27 1.56 -7.91
CA ARG A 12 -33.91 1.69 -9.32
C ARG A 12 -32.49 1.15 -9.54
N PRO A 13 -32.16 0.59 -10.72
CA PRO A 13 -30.82 -0.01 -10.96
C PRO A 13 -29.64 0.92 -10.68
N ALA A 14 -29.77 2.22 -10.90
CA ALA A 14 -28.74 3.20 -10.59
C ALA A 14 -28.57 3.40 -9.08
N GLN A 15 -29.67 3.49 -8.34
CA GLN A 15 -29.67 3.61 -6.89
C GLN A 15 -29.06 2.37 -6.24
N PHE A 16 -29.43 1.17 -6.68
CA PHE A 16 -28.84 -0.07 -6.19
C PHE A 16 -27.32 -0.09 -6.33
N ARG A 17 -26.77 0.41 -7.45
CA ARG A 17 -25.31 0.46 -7.66
C ARG A 17 -24.60 1.36 -6.65
N ILE A 18 -25.16 2.52 -6.38
CA ILE A 18 -24.59 3.46 -5.40
C ILE A 18 -24.70 2.87 -3.99
N VAL A 19 -25.90 2.41 -3.62
CA VAL A 19 -26.16 1.81 -2.30
C VAL A 19 -25.26 0.60 -2.05
N ALA A 20 -25.01 -0.23 -3.07
CA ALA A 20 -24.11 -1.37 -2.95
C ALA A 20 -22.65 -0.93 -2.67
N CYS A 21 -22.15 0.10 -3.35
CA CYS A 21 -20.79 0.61 -3.08
C CYS A 21 -20.68 1.21 -1.68
N LEU A 22 -21.63 2.05 -1.29
CA LEU A 22 -21.66 2.68 0.04
C LEU A 22 -21.87 1.66 1.16
N GLY A 23 -22.80 0.71 0.96
CA GLY A 23 -23.08 -0.35 1.93
C GLY A 23 -21.89 -1.27 2.16
N VAL A 24 -21.15 -1.61 1.10
CA VAL A 24 -19.91 -2.42 1.20
C VAL A 24 -18.82 -1.64 1.93
N ALA A 25 -18.65 -0.33 1.63
CA ALA A 25 -17.69 0.51 2.36
C ALA A 25 -18.04 0.59 3.85
N LEU A 26 -19.28 0.95 4.17
CA LEU A 26 -19.76 1.04 5.56
C LEU A 26 -19.62 -0.30 6.30
N LEU A 27 -19.92 -1.41 5.64
CA LEU A 27 -19.74 -2.74 6.23
C LEU A 27 -18.27 -3.01 6.58
N ALA A 28 -17.33 -2.72 5.66
CA ALA A 28 -15.90 -2.88 5.93
C ALA A 28 -15.46 -2.03 7.13
N LEU A 29 -15.85 -0.76 7.13
CA LEU A 29 -15.53 0.18 8.19
C LEU A 29 -16.11 -0.26 9.54
N SER A 30 -17.39 -0.59 9.58
CA SER A 30 -18.08 -0.99 10.82
C SER A 30 -17.54 -2.31 11.38
N LEU A 31 -17.31 -3.32 10.55
CA LEU A 31 -16.79 -4.61 11.00
C LEU A 31 -15.37 -4.46 11.55
N ARG A 32 -14.49 -3.68 10.91
CA ARG A 32 -13.13 -3.49 11.42
C ARG A 32 -13.12 -2.70 12.74
N LEU A 33 -13.98 -1.71 12.91
CA LEU A 33 -14.15 -1.03 14.21
C LEU A 33 -14.68 -1.98 15.29
N ALA A 34 -15.66 -2.81 14.96
CA ALA A 34 -16.20 -3.80 15.89
C ALA A 34 -15.14 -4.83 16.35
N LEU A 35 -14.08 -5.03 15.58
CA LEU A 35 -12.97 -5.93 15.93
C LEU A 35 -11.88 -5.26 16.79
N LEU A 36 -11.95 -3.96 17.08
CA LEU A 36 -10.92 -3.27 17.89
C LEU A 36 -10.65 -3.92 19.26
N PRO A 37 -11.67 -4.45 20.00
CA PRO A 37 -11.39 -5.10 21.27
C PRO A 37 -10.52 -6.38 21.18
N VAL A 38 -10.58 -7.08 20.05
CA VAL A 38 -9.80 -8.32 19.81
C VAL A 38 -8.62 -8.11 18.86
N ARG A 39 -8.65 -7.03 18.10
CA ARG A 39 -7.60 -6.58 17.18
C ARG A 39 -7.40 -5.08 17.34
N PRO A 40 -6.57 -4.66 18.28
CA PRO A 40 -6.31 -3.25 18.54
C PRO A 40 -5.66 -2.56 17.31
N ILE A 41 -5.52 -1.28 17.40
CA ILE A 41 -4.76 -0.49 16.42
C ILE A 41 -3.31 -1.00 16.42
N PRO A 42 -2.75 -1.32 15.23
CA PRO A 42 -1.40 -1.85 15.15
C PRO A 42 -0.35 -0.80 15.49
N GLN A 43 0.74 -1.23 16.11
CA GLN A 43 1.96 -0.43 16.21
C GLN A 43 2.79 -0.57 14.92
N PRO A 44 3.51 0.47 14.48
CA PRO A 44 4.40 0.36 13.33
C PRO A 44 5.55 -0.61 13.62
N ALA A 45 5.81 -1.53 12.69
CA ALA A 45 6.77 -2.62 12.88
C ALA A 45 7.91 -2.64 11.86
N VAL A 46 7.72 -2.04 10.69
CA VAL A 46 8.69 -2.07 9.59
C VAL A 46 9.02 -0.67 9.09
N HIS A 47 10.19 -0.53 8.49
CA HIS A 47 10.76 0.75 8.02
C HIS A 47 9.79 1.58 7.17
N ASP A 48 9.03 0.92 6.29
CA ASP A 48 8.06 1.56 5.40
C ASP A 48 6.98 2.31 6.19
N GLU A 49 6.50 1.72 7.28
CA GLU A 49 5.42 2.28 8.10
C GLU A 49 5.86 3.55 8.80
N PHE A 50 7.07 3.56 9.37
CA PHE A 50 7.65 4.75 9.99
C PHE A 50 7.83 5.88 8.98
N ALA A 51 8.33 5.57 7.79
CA ALA A 51 8.47 6.56 6.73
C ALA A 51 7.11 7.13 6.26
N TYR A 52 6.05 6.31 6.17
CA TYR A 52 4.71 6.82 5.88
C TYR A 52 4.16 7.68 7.01
N LEU A 53 4.43 7.32 8.27
CA LEU A 53 4.01 8.10 9.44
C LEU A 53 4.73 9.44 9.50
N LEU A 54 6.05 9.49 9.22
CA LEU A 54 6.80 10.74 9.10
C LEU A 54 6.16 11.68 8.05
N GLY A 55 5.82 11.14 6.86
CA GLY A 55 5.14 11.92 5.84
C GLY A 55 3.76 12.42 6.29
N ALA A 56 3.01 11.58 7.02
CA ALA A 56 1.70 11.96 7.56
C ALA A 56 1.80 13.08 8.59
N GLU A 57 2.74 12.99 9.51
CA GLU A 57 2.98 14.01 10.51
C GLU A 57 3.42 15.34 9.87
N THR A 58 4.33 15.26 8.87
CA THR A 58 4.73 16.43 8.08
C THR A 58 3.53 17.16 7.50
N PHE A 59 2.57 16.42 6.91
CA PHE A 59 1.33 17.01 6.39
C PHE A 59 0.40 17.52 7.50
N CYS A 60 0.35 16.87 8.66
CA CYS A 60 -0.39 17.35 9.82
C CYS A 60 0.13 18.68 10.33
N LEU A 61 1.43 18.94 10.22
CA LEU A 61 2.06 20.22 10.56
C LEU A 61 1.85 21.30 9.46
N GLY A 62 1.11 21.00 8.39
CA GLY A 62 0.90 21.91 7.26
C GLY A 62 2.12 22.07 6.37
N ARG A 63 3.07 21.18 6.43
CA ARG A 63 4.32 21.20 5.65
C ARG A 63 4.27 20.16 4.54
N VAL A 64 5.06 20.37 3.49
CA VAL A 64 5.30 19.39 2.42
C VAL A 64 6.54 18.56 2.69
N THR A 65 7.50 19.16 3.39
CA THR A 65 8.75 18.57 3.85
C THR A 65 9.26 19.33 5.06
N ASN A 66 10.20 18.75 5.80
CA ASN A 66 10.82 19.37 6.97
C ASN A 66 12.24 19.85 6.62
N PRO A 67 12.77 20.87 7.31
CA PRO A 67 14.16 21.29 7.12
C PRO A 67 15.11 20.14 7.51
N PRO A 68 16.31 20.08 6.90
CA PRO A 68 17.33 19.14 7.35
C PRO A 68 17.78 19.52 8.76
N HIS A 69 17.98 18.51 9.62
CA HIS A 69 18.46 18.75 10.97
C HIS A 69 19.99 18.87 11.01
N PRO A 70 20.60 19.77 11.79
CA PRO A 70 22.07 19.87 11.87
C PRO A 70 22.71 18.56 12.34
N MET A 71 22.11 17.85 13.30
CA MET A 71 22.58 16.56 13.81
C MET A 71 22.05 15.36 13.03
N TRP A 72 21.65 15.52 11.78
CA TRP A 72 20.97 14.49 10.99
C TRP A 72 21.73 13.17 10.90
N VAL A 73 23.04 13.18 10.98
CA VAL A 73 23.87 11.96 10.93
C VAL A 73 23.52 11.01 12.08
N HIS A 74 23.20 11.53 13.27
CA HIS A 74 22.75 10.71 14.40
C HIS A 74 21.35 10.13 14.23
N PHE A 75 20.55 10.71 13.32
CA PHE A 75 19.16 10.31 13.07
C PHE A 75 18.99 9.49 11.78
N GLU A 76 20.08 9.34 11.02
CA GLU A 76 20.05 8.67 9.72
C GLU A 76 19.50 7.25 9.85
N THR A 77 18.42 6.95 9.10
CA THR A 77 17.70 5.69 9.20
C THR A 77 17.15 5.25 7.84
N PHE A 78 16.43 4.14 7.83
CA PHE A 78 15.90 3.53 6.61
C PHE A 78 14.68 4.26 6.09
N HIS A 79 14.56 4.32 4.76
CA HIS A 79 13.38 4.78 4.03
C HIS A 79 13.00 6.25 4.27
N GLU A 80 13.89 7.02 4.89
CA GLU A 80 13.78 8.46 5.07
C GLU A 80 14.92 9.18 4.35
N ASN A 81 14.66 10.37 3.87
CA ASN A 81 15.65 11.29 3.29
C ASN A 81 15.98 12.34 4.35
N PHE A 82 17.27 12.58 4.60
CA PHE A 82 17.74 13.58 5.55
C PHE A 82 18.33 14.82 4.85
N GLN A 83 18.67 14.67 3.56
CA GLN A 83 19.19 15.72 2.72
C GLN A 83 18.57 15.64 1.31
N PRO A 84 18.23 16.75 0.67
CA PRO A 84 18.34 18.13 1.12
C PRO A 84 17.27 18.53 2.14
N THR A 85 16.28 17.68 2.39
CA THR A 85 15.19 17.90 3.36
C THR A 85 14.91 16.62 4.13
N TYR A 86 14.37 16.73 5.35
CA TYR A 86 13.93 15.59 6.14
C TYR A 86 12.52 15.18 5.75
N ASN A 87 12.37 14.00 5.15
CA ASN A 87 11.08 13.50 4.67
C ASN A 87 11.11 12.00 4.35
N SER A 88 9.91 11.43 4.23
CA SER A 88 9.71 10.08 3.68
C SER A 88 10.27 9.96 2.25
N LYS A 89 10.82 8.80 1.91
CA LYS A 89 11.18 8.48 0.51
C LYS A 89 9.95 8.18 -0.36
N TYR A 90 8.81 7.90 0.24
CA TYR A 90 7.64 7.43 -0.49
C TYR A 90 6.83 8.57 -1.13
N PRO A 91 6.11 8.27 -2.24
CA PRO A 91 5.11 9.18 -2.79
C PRO A 91 4.01 9.49 -1.77
N PRO A 92 3.37 10.68 -1.84
CA PRO A 92 2.60 11.26 -0.74
C PRO A 92 1.23 10.63 -0.49
N ALA A 93 0.66 9.83 -1.40
CA ALA A 93 -0.75 9.42 -1.31
C ALA A 93 -1.09 8.66 -0.01
N GLN A 94 -0.26 7.70 0.42
CA GLN A 94 -0.48 6.98 1.67
C GLN A 94 -0.40 7.93 2.86
N SER A 95 0.65 8.72 2.95
CA SER A 95 0.85 9.68 4.04
C SER A 95 -0.27 10.72 4.12
N LEU A 96 -0.85 11.15 2.98
CA LEU A 96 -2.01 12.05 2.96
C LEU A 96 -3.26 11.39 3.57
N PHE A 97 -3.51 10.11 3.31
CA PHE A 97 -4.61 9.40 3.95
C PHE A 97 -4.38 9.21 5.45
N LEU A 98 -3.16 8.89 5.86
CA LEU A 98 -2.79 8.81 7.27
C LEU A 98 -2.98 10.16 7.97
N ALA A 99 -2.54 11.26 7.35
CA ALA A 99 -2.73 12.61 7.85
C ALA A 99 -4.22 12.98 7.97
N LEU A 100 -5.04 12.60 6.97
CA LEU A 100 -6.48 12.80 7.02
C LEU A 100 -7.10 12.08 8.23
N GLY A 101 -6.75 10.82 8.45
CA GLY A 101 -7.22 10.06 9.60
C GLY A 101 -6.77 10.69 10.93
N TRP A 102 -5.52 11.12 10.97
CA TRP A 102 -4.97 11.79 12.16
C TRP A 102 -5.69 13.10 12.48
N LYS A 103 -5.92 13.95 11.48
CA LYS A 103 -6.64 15.23 11.66
C LYS A 103 -8.12 15.06 12.03
N LEU A 104 -8.80 14.05 11.49
CA LEU A 104 -10.23 13.85 11.71
C LEU A 104 -10.55 13.09 13.01
N PHE A 105 -9.68 12.13 13.38
CA PHE A 105 -9.97 11.15 14.43
C PHE A 105 -8.86 11.01 15.48
N GLY A 106 -7.82 11.82 15.42
CA GLY A 106 -6.74 11.85 16.41
C GLY A 106 -5.68 10.76 16.27
N HIS A 107 -5.80 9.85 15.27
CA HIS A 107 -4.82 8.78 15.07
C HIS A 107 -4.65 8.42 13.58
N PRO A 108 -3.41 8.23 13.06
CA PRO A 108 -3.15 7.99 11.64
C PRO A 108 -3.78 6.70 11.11
N TRP A 109 -3.96 5.68 11.93
CA TRP A 109 -4.60 4.43 11.53
C TRP A 109 -6.02 4.61 10.97
N TYR A 110 -6.77 5.62 11.41
CA TYR A 110 -8.09 5.92 10.83
C TYR A 110 -8.01 6.28 9.34
N GLY A 111 -6.86 6.79 8.88
CA GLY A 111 -6.59 6.98 7.45
C GLY A 111 -6.46 5.65 6.70
N VAL A 112 -5.81 4.66 7.30
CA VAL A 112 -5.75 3.28 6.78
C VAL A 112 -7.16 2.68 6.70
N TRP A 113 -7.91 2.77 7.79
CA TRP A 113 -9.28 2.29 7.90
C TRP A 113 -10.18 2.90 6.82
N LEU A 114 -10.18 4.23 6.65
CA LEU A 114 -10.91 4.92 5.58
C LEU A 114 -10.49 4.44 4.18
N SER A 115 -9.20 4.25 3.93
CA SER A 115 -8.68 3.80 2.65
C SER A 115 -9.16 2.38 2.29
N CYS A 116 -9.31 1.50 3.28
CA CYS A 116 -9.85 0.15 3.08
C CYS A 116 -11.35 0.17 2.78
N GLY A 117 -12.14 1.03 3.41
CA GLY A 117 -13.53 1.25 3.03
C GLY A 117 -13.66 1.76 1.59
N LEU A 118 -12.85 2.74 1.22
CA LEU A 118 -12.78 3.27 -0.15
C LEU A 118 -12.38 2.19 -1.16
N MET A 119 -11.40 1.35 -0.83
CA MET A 119 -10.98 0.21 -1.65
C MET A 119 -12.14 -0.74 -1.92
N CYS A 120 -12.86 -1.16 -0.89
CA CYS A 120 -14.01 -2.06 -1.03
C CYS A 120 -15.12 -1.46 -1.90
N ALA A 121 -15.41 -0.16 -1.74
CA ALA A 121 -16.34 0.57 -2.61
C ALA A 121 -15.86 0.64 -4.06
N ALA A 122 -14.59 0.99 -4.29
CA ALA A 122 -14.01 1.11 -5.62
C ALA A 122 -13.96 -0.24 -6.36
N LEU A 123 -13.62 -1.33 -5.66
CA LEU A 123 -13.67 -2.69 -6.19
C LEU A 123 -15.12 -3.09 -6.59
N THR A 124 -16.09 -2.78 -5.73
CA THR A 124 -17.51 -3.00 -6.04
C THR A 124 -17.93 -2.21 -7.28
N TRP A 125 -17.58 -0.93 -7.35
CA TRP A 125 -17.83 -0.07 -8.51
C TRP A 125 -17.15 -0.62 -9.77
N MET A 126 -15.91 -1.02 -9.69
CA MET A 126 -15.20 -1.66 -10.80
C MET A 126 -15.98 -2.84 -11.33
N LEU A 127 -16.34 -3.79 -10.46
CA LEU A 127 -17.03 -5.02 -10.80
C LEU A 127 -18.40 -4.77 -11.44
N GLN A 128 -19.13 -3.73 -11.03
CA GLN A 128 -20.40 -3.31 -11.66
C GLN A 128 -20.26 -2.89 -13.13
N GLY A 129 -19.08 -2.54 -13.59
CA GLY A 129 -18.79 -2.27 -15.00
C GLY A 129 -18.66 -3.55 -15.83
N TRP A 130 -18.21 -4.63 -15.23
CA TRP A 130 -17.88 -5.89 -15.88
C TRP A 130 -18.93 -6.98 -15.71
N LEU A 131 -19.62 -7.00 -14.55
CA LEU A 131 -20.51 -8.06 -14.10
C LEU A 131 -21.93 -7.55 -13.83
N PRO A 132 -22.93 -8.45 -13.79
CA PRO A 132 -24.25 -8.13 -13.26
C PRO A 132 -24.17 -7.65 -11.79
N PRO A 133 -25.08 -6.75 -11.35
CA PRO A 133 -25.00 -6.11 -10.03
C PRO A 133 -24.88 -7.08 -8.84
N ARG A 134 -25.57 -8.22 -8.89
CA ARG A 134 -25.52 -9.25 -7.82
C ARG A 134 -24.10 -9.85 -7.65
N TYR A 135 -23.40 -10.12 -8.74
CA TYR A 135 -22.03 -10.62 -8.69
C TYR A 135 -21.05 -9.53 -8.28
N ALA A 136 -21.31 -8.28 -8.68
CA ALA A 136 -20.49 -7.15 -8.23
C ALA A 136 -20.64 -6.93 -6.72
N LEU A 137 -21.84 -7.05 -6.16
CA LEU A 137 -22.07 -7.00 -4.71
C LEU A 137 -21.36 -8.17 -4.01
N LEU A 138 -21.50 -9.41 -4.50
CA LEU A 138 -20.79 -10.56 -3.95
C LEU A 138 -19.28 -10.30 -3.91
N GLY A 139 -18.69 -9.78 -4.99
CA GLY A 139 -17.27 -9.42 -5.03
C GLY A 139 -16.89 -8.32 -4.05
N GLY A 140 -17.75 -7.33 -3.84
CA GLY A 140 -17.56 -6.33 -2.80
C GLY A 140 -17.54 -6.93 -1.40
N LEU A 141 -18.46 -7.83 -1.09
CA LEU A 141 -18.47 -8.57 0.18
C LEU A 141 -17.24 -9.47 0.36
N MET A 142 -16.79 -10.13 -0.72
CA MET A 142 -15.55 -10.90 -0.72
C MET A 142 -14.34 -10.01 -0.43
N ALA A 143 -14.29 -8.80 -1.01
CA ALA A 143 -13.22 -7.83 -0.72
C ALA A 143 -13.23 -7.37 0.75
N VAL A 144 -14.40 -7.17 1.35
CA VAL A 144 -14.54 -6.86 2.78
C VAL A 144 -13.95 -8.00 3.61
N ALA A 145 -14.35 -9.23 3.37
CA ALA A 145 -13.92 -10.38 4.17
C ALA A 145 -12.41 -10.64 4.06
N GLN A 146 -11.84 -10.50 2.86
CA GLN A 146 -10.44 -10.87 2.60
C GLN A 146 -9.46 -9.74 2.91
N TRP A 147 -9.78 -8.49 2.57
CA TRP A 147 -8.83 -7.36 2.68
C TRP A 147 -9.33 -6.22 3.56
N GLY A 148 -10.64 -6.05 3.66
CA GLY A 148 -11.25 -4.90 4.34
C GLY A 148 -11.19 -4.99 5.87
N ILE A 149 -11.10 -6.20 6.43
CA ILE A 149 -11.12 -6.42 7.89
C ILE A 149 -9.92 -7.24 8.39
N ALA A 150 -9.44 -8.20 7.61
CA ALA A 150 -8.43 -9.17 8.06
C ALA A 150 -7.06 -8.98 7.42
N GLY A 151 -6.97 -8.44 6.20
CA GLY A 151 -5.71 -8.28 5.48
C GLY A 151 -4.75 -7.30 6.16
N TYR A 152 -3.44 -7.45 5.90
CA TYR A 152 -2.45 -6.56 6.45
C TYR A 152 -2.61 -5.10 5.98
N TRP A 153 -3.32 -4.85 4.87
CA TRP A 153 -3.58 -3.48 4.41
C TRP A 153 -4.43 -2.64 5.36
N VAL A 154 -5.24 -3.26 6.22
CA VAL A 154 -6.01 -2.56 7.26
C VAL A 154 -5.36 -2.68 8.64
N ASN A 155 -4.41 -3.60 8.78
CA ASN A 155 -3.71 -3.89 10.03
C ASN A 155 -2.23 -3.46 10.00
N SER A 156 -1.87 -2.53 9.11
CA SER A 156 -0.56 -1.90 9.03
C SER A 156 -0.70 -0.49 8.43
N TYR A 157 0.38 0.30 8.42
CA TYR A 157 0.37 1.63 7.81
C TYR A 157 0.80 1.62 6.33
N MET A 158 0.92 0.44 5.74
CA MET A 158 1.30 0.28 4.34
C MET A 158 0.17 0.61 3.35
N GLY A 159 0.50 1.13 2.17
CA GLY A 159 -0.41 1.79 1.23
C GLY A 159 -1.12 0.90 0.20
N GLY A 160 -1.29 -0.41 0.42
CA GLY A 160 -1.91 -1.30 -0.57
C GLY A 160 -3.36 -0.96 -0.93
N ALA A 161 -4.16 -0.54 0.05
CA ALA A 161 -5.58 -0.25 -0.16
C ALA A 161 -5.82 0.92 -1.12
N ILE A 162 -5.02 1.99 -1.03
CA ILE A 162 -5.13 3.17 -1.93
C ILE A 162 -4.80 2.76 -3.36
N ALA A 163 -3.72 2.01 -3.57
CA ALA A 163 -3.33 1.55 -4.89
C ALA A 163 -4.36 0.59 -5.50
N ALA A 164 -4.97 -0.29 -4.69
CA ALA A 164 -6.05 -1.17 -5.13
C ALA A 164 -7.32 -0.40 -5.51
N ALA A 165 -7.70 0.61 -4.71
CA ALA A 165 -8.82 1.50 -5.02
C ALA A 165 -8.57 2.25 -6.33
N ALA A 166 -7.38 2.83 -6.48
CA ALA A 166 -6.99 3.58 -7.67
C ALA A 166 -6.98 2.70 -8.93
N GLY A 167 -6.39 1.50 -8.86
CA GLY A 167 -6.42 0.51 -9.93
C GLY A 167 -7.85 0.09 -10.29
N ALA A 168 -8.72 -0.08 -9.29
CA ALA A 168 -10.12 -0.38 -9.52
C ALA A 168 -10.85 0.75 -10.28
N LEU A 169 -10.54 2.02 -10.00
CA LEU A 169 -11.09 3.15 -10.76
C LEU A 169 -10.64 3.12 -12.22
N VAL A 170 -9.37 2.86 -12.49
CA VAL A 170 -8.82 2.78 -13.86
C VAL A 170 -9.43 1.61 -14.63
N VAL A 171 -9.37 0.39 -14.08
CA VAL A 171 -9.88 -0.83 -14.74
C VAL A 171 -11.41 -0.80 -14.87
N GLY A 172 -12.11 -0.27 -13.87
CA GLY A 172 -13.56 -0.10 -13.89
C GLY A 172 -14.08 0.91 -14.91
N ALA A 173 -13.24 1.88 -15.28
CA ALA A 173 -13.56 2.84 -16.34
C ALA A 173 -13.54 2.19 -17.74
N VAL A 174 -12.71 1.19 -17.99
CA VAL A 174 -12.55 0.55 -19.32
C VAL A 174 -13.90 0.14 -19.95
N PRO A 175 -14.73 -0.71 -19.34
CA PRO A 175 -15.99 -1.12 -19.94
C PRO A 175 -17.01 0.02 -20.06
N ARG A 176 -16.94 1.02 -19.20
CA ARG A 176 -17.85 2.18 -19.23
C ARG A 176 -17.48 3.13 -20.36
N LEU A 177 -16.22 3.52 -20.46
CA LEU A 177 -15.71 4.37 -21.54
C LEU A 177 -15.81 3.69 -22.92
N ALA A 178 -15.67 2.35 -22.96
CA ALA A 178 -15.85 1.61 -24.19
C ALA A 178 -17.30 1.64 -24.71
N ARG A 179 -18.31 1.65 -23.81
CA ARG A 179 -19.73 1.61 -24.18
C ARG A 179 -20.35 3.01 -24.29
N ARG A 180 -20.20 3.81 -23.24
CA ARG A 180 -20.80 5.16 -23.11
C ARG A 180 -19.82 6.05 -22.33
N PRO A 181 -18.95 6.80 -23.03
CA PRO A 181 -18.03 7.72 -22.37
C PRO A 181 -18.79 8.87 -21.72
N THR A 182 -18.47 9.13 -20.45
CA THR A 182 -19.05 10.23 -19.68
C THR A 182 -17.96 10.98 -18.91
N ALA A 183 -18.17 12.25 -18.61
CA ALA A 183 -17.25 13.09 -17.85
C ALA A 183 -16.93 12.48 -16.48
N GLY A 184 -17.95 12.00 -15.75
CA GLY A 184 -17.74 11.41 -14.42
C GLY A 184 -16.89 10.14 -14.44
N VAL A 185 -17.05 9.27 -15.44
CA VAL A 185 -16.19 8.07 -15.58
C VAL A 185 -14.77 8.45 -15.98
N ALA A 186 -14.61 9.46 -16.85
CA ALA A 186 -13.28 9.97 -17.21
C ALA A 186 -12.57 10.63 -16.03
N ALA A 187 -13.30 11.40 -15.23
CA ALA A 187 -12.80 12.00 -13.99
C ALA A 187 -12.36 10.94 -12.98
N LEU A 188 -13.16 9.90 -12.74
CA LEU A 188 -12.80 8.79 -11.85
C LEU A 188 -11.56 8.02 -12.35
N ALA A 189 -11.45 7.80 -13.66
CA ALA A 189 -10.25 7.20 -14.25
C ALA A 189 -9.02 8.08 -14.03
N ALA A 190 -9.14 9.39 -14.25
CA ALA A 190 -8.07 10.37 -14.04
C ALA A 190 -7.65 10.45 -12.57
N LEU A 191 -8.60 10.47 -11.62
CA LEU A 191 -8.33 10.39 -10.19
C LEU A 191 -7.60 9.09 -9.82
N GLY A 192 -8.00 7.96 -10.40
CA GLY A 192 -7.29 6.69 -10.24
C GLY A 192 -5.84 6.78 -10.74
N LEU A 193 -5.61 7.38 -11.91
CA LEU A 193 -4.26 7.57 -12.46
C LEU A 193 -3.41 8.50 -11.59
N VAL A 194 -3.97 9.61 -11.10
CA VAL A 194 -3.27 10.52 -10.17
C VAL A 194 -2.91 9.81 -8.86
N ALA A 195 -3.83 9.05 -8.29
CA ALA A 195 -3.59 8.29 -7.06
C ALA A 195 -2.51 7.21 -7.27
N LEU A 196 -2.51 6.51 -8.41
CA LEU A 196 -1.46 5.55 -8.77
C LEU A 196 -0.10 6.23 -8.92
N ALA A 197 -0.02 7.35 -9.64
CA ALA A 197 1.22 8.10 -9.82
C ALA A 197 1.82 8.59 -8.49
N ASN A 198 0.97 8.88 -7.50
CA ASN A 198 1.36 9.36 -6.18
C ASN A 198 1.37 8.28 -5.08
N SER A 199 1.20 6.99 -5.43
CA SER A 199 1.31 5.86 -4.51
C SER A 199 2.25 4.78 -5.04
N ARG A 200 1.99 4.28 -6.24
CA ARG A 200 2.71 3.19 -6.91
C ARG A 200 2.95 3.56 -8.39
N PRO A 201 3.92 4.44 -8.68
CA PRO A 201 4.09 5.02 -10.02
C PRO A 201 4.31 4.00 -11.12
N TYR A 202 5.23 3.05 -10.92
CA TYR A 202 5.56 2.05 -11.93
C TYR A 202 4.43 1.03 -12.12
N GLU A 203 3.97 0.41 -11.05
CA GLU A 203 2.91 -0.59 -11.05
C GLU A 203 1.59 0.01 -11.57
N GLY A 204 1.36 1.28 -11.21
CA GLY A 204 0.26 2.08 -11.73
C GLY A 204 0.37 2.34 -13.21
N ALA A 205 1.55 2.71 -13.71
CA ALA A 205 1.79 2.94 -15.13
C ALA A 205 1.58 1.67 -15.96
N VAL A 206 2.08 0.52 -15.51
CA VAL A 206 1.89 -0.79 -16.17
C VAL A 206 0.40 -1.16 -16.22
N THR A 207 -0.31 -1.02 -15.08
CA THR A 207 -1.75 -1.31 -15.02
C THR A 207 -2.56 -0.35 -15.91
N ALA A 208 -2.20 0.93 -15.93
CA ALA A 208 -2.83 1.95 -16.77
C ALA A 208 -2.62 1.68 -18.26
N ALA A 209 -1.40 1.32 -18.67
CA ALA A 209 -1.06 0.95 -20.04
C ALA A 209 -1.86 -0.28 -20.51
N ALA A 210 -1.94 -1.32 -19.67
CA ALA A 210 -2.74 -2.52 -19.93
C ALA A 210 -4.23 -2.19 -20.09
N ALA A 211 -4.78 -1.37 -19.19
CA ALA A 211 -6.18 -0.92 -19.23
C ALA A 211 -6.46 -0.04 -20.46
N GLY A 212 -5.55 0.87 -20.80
CA GLY A 212 -5.63 1.72 -21.99
C GLY A 212 -5.60 0.93 -23.28
N GLY A 213 -4.69 -0.04 -23.39
CA GLY A 213 -4.63 -0.98 -24.52
C GLY A 213 -5.92 -1.78 -24.67
N ALA A 214 -6.47 -2.28 -23.57
CA ALA A 214 -7.76 -3.00 -23.58
C ALA A 214 -8.91 -2.10 -24.03
N LEU A 215 -8.95 -0.85 -23.56
CA LEU A 215 -9.94 0.15 -24.00
C LEU A 215 -9.83 0.41 -25.51
N TRP A 216 -8.62 0.61 -26.01
CA TRP A 216 -8.34 0.83 -27.41
C TRP A 216 -8.82 -0.35 -28.28
N ILE A 217 -8.44 -1.60 -27.91
CA ILE A 217 -8.88 -2.82 -28.61
C ILE A 217 -10.41 -2.93 -28.59
N TRP A 218 -11.04 -2.64 -27.45
CA TRP A 218 -12.50 -2.72 -27.32
C TRP A 218 -13.21 -1.76 -28.26
N ARG A 219 -12.78 -0.49 -28.32
CA ARG A 219 -13.39 0.52 -29.20
C ARG A 219 -13.16 0.22 -30.66
N ARG A 220 -11.94 -0.17 -31.07
CA ARG A 220 -11.66 -0.61 -32.45
C ARG A 220 -12.58 -1.73 -32.90
N ARG A 221 -12.70 -2.78 -32.10
CA ARG A 221 -13.58 -3.92 -32.45
C ARG A 221 -15.06 -3.57 -32.45
N ALA A 222 -15.49 -2.57 -31.70
CA ALA A 222 -16.85 -2.07 -31.70
C ALA A 222 -17.10 -1.04 -32.83
N ARG A 223 -16.11 -0.75 -33.68
CA ARG A 223 -16.14 0.30 -34.74
C ARG A 223 -16.55 1.68 -34.20
N ARG A 224 -16.22 1.99 -32.92
CA ARG A 224 -16.51 3.27 -32.29
C ARG A 224 -15.35 4.23 -32.48
N THR A 225 -15.64 5.46 -32.87
CA THR A 225 -14.63 6.50 -33.10
C THR A 225 -14.02 6.97 -31.79
N PHE A 226 -12.73 7.32 -31.82
CA PHE A 226 -12.07 7.97 -30.69
C PHE A 226 -12.53 9.42 -30.49
N GLY A 227 -13.11 10.06 -31.51
CA GLY A 227 -13.68 11.40 -31.39
C GLY A 227 -14.69 11.53 -30.25
N GLU A 228 -15.47 10.47 -29.95
CA GLU A 228 -16.39 10.47 -28.81
C GLU A 228 -15.66 10.48 -27.44
N LEU A 229 -14.46 9.88 -27.33
CA LEU A 229 -13.64 9.95 -26.13
C LEU A 229 -12.92 11.30 -26.00
N LEU A 230 -12.54 11.87 -27.14
CA LEU A 230 -11.86 13.17 -27.22
C LEU A 230 -12.85 14.35 -27.20
N ALA A 231 -14.17 14.07 -27.13
CA ALA A 231 -15.15 15.12 -26.95
C ALA A 231 -14.81 15.96 -25.71
N ARG A 232 -14.97 17.29 -25.82
CA ARG A 232 -14.64 18.23 -24.72
C ARG A 232 -15.23 17.82 -23.37
N ARG A 233 -16.43 17.21 -23.36
CA ARG A 233 -17.11 16.72 -22.15
C ARG A 233 -16.39 15.58 -21.44
N VAL A 234 -15.48 14.83 -22.08
CA VAL A 234 -14.78 13.67 -21.53
C VAL A 234 -13.29 14.01 -21.32
N ALA A 235 -12.63 14.55 -22.34
CA ALA A 235 -11.21 14.83 -22.32
C ALA A 235 -10.86 15.98 -21.37
N LEU A 236 -11.64 17.08 -21.36
CA LEU A 236 -11.32 18.25 -20.56
C LEU A 236 -11.30 17.98 -19.04
N PRO A 237 -12.33 17.37 -18.41
CA PRO A 237 -12.27 17.08 -16.98
C PRO A 237 -11.16 16.08 -16.63
N ALA A 238 -10.89 15.09 -17.49
CA ALA A 238 -9.77 14.18 -17.28
C ALA A 238 -8.42 14.90 -17.37
N ALA A 239 -8.21 15.74 -18.38
CA ALA A 239 -6.99 16.52 -18.56
C ALA A 239 -6.76 17.51 -17.40
N ALA A 240 -7.82 18.17 -16.92
CA ALA A 240 -7.72 19.06 -15.77
C ALA A 240 -7.26 18.32 -14.51
N ILE A 241 -7.86 17.17 -14.20
CA ILE A 241 -7.48 16.35 -13.04
C ILE A 241 -6.04 15.83 -13.18
N LEU A 242 -5.68 15.32 -14.35
CA LEU A 242 -4.32 14.84 -14.62
C LEU A 242 -3.29 15.97 -14.55
N GLY A 243 -3.62 17.15 -15.09
CA GLY A 243 -2.76 18.33 -15.04
C GLY A 243 -2.53 18.82 -13.61
N CYS A 244 -3.60 18.95 -12.81
CA CYS A 244 -3.49 19.29 -11.40
C CYS A 244 -2.69 18.23 -10.61
N GLY A 245 -2.94 16.94 -10.86
CA GLY A 245 -2.20 15.86 -10.21
C GLY A 245 -0.72 15.84 -10.56
N LEU A 246 -0.39 16.07 -11.84
CA LEU A 246 1.00 16.21 -12.29
C LEU A 246 1.67 17.43 -11.67
N ALA A 247 1.01 18.58 -11.67
CA ALA A 247 1.54 19.80 -11.04
C ALA A 247 1.81 19.61 -9.55
N ALA A 248 0.89 18.95 -8.83
CA ALA A 248 1.06 18.62 -7.41
C ALA A 248 2.25 17.67 -7.19
N MET A 249 2.41 16.65 -8.02
CA MET A 249 3.53 15.70 -7.96
C MET A 249 4.87 16.40 -8.23
N LEU A 250 4.94 17.23 -9.27
CA LEU A 250 6.16 17.97 -9.60
C LEU A 250 6.52 18.97 -8.50
N TYR A 251 5.52 19.64 -7.91
CA TYR A 251 5.71 20.53 -6.77
C TYR A 251 6.22 19.76 -5.53
N TYR A 252 5.60 18.61 -5.21
CA TYR A 252 6.05 17.75 -4.11
C TYR A 252 7.51 17.31 -4.30
N ASN A 253 7.84 16.78 -5.47
CA ASN A 253 9.21 16.37 -5.79
C ASN A 253 10.20 17.54 -5.61
N TYR A 254 9.87 18.72 -6.19
CA TYR A 254 10.71 19.92 -6.07
C TYR A 254 10.93 20.31 -4.60
N ARG A 255 9.88 20.32 -3.79
CA ARG A 255 9.97 20.69 -2.37
C ARG A 255 10.82 19.70 -1.57
N VAL A 256 10.77 18.41 -1.88
CA VAL A 256 11.52 17.35 -1.15
C VAL A 256 12.95 17.21 -1.64
N THR A 257 13.17 17.25 -2.95
CA THR A 257 14.47 16.88 -3.55
C THR A 257 15.24 18.06 -4.15
N GLY A 258 14.61 19.22 -4.27
CA GLY A 258 15.14 20.37 -5.02
C GLY A 258 14.94 20.28 -6.54
N HIS A 259 14.43 19.14 -7.06
CA HIS A 259 14.25 18.92 -8.50
C HIS A 259 12.87 18.33 -8.81
N ALA A 260 12.09 19.02 -9.64
CA ALA A 260 10.70 18.63 -9.93
C ALA A 260 10.56 17.23 -10.56
N LEU A 261 11.53 16.77 -11.33
CA LEU A 261 11.52 15.46 -11.99
C LEU A 261 12.21 14.36 -11.19
N LEU A 262 12.84 14.68 -10.06
CA LEU A 262 13.49 13.70 -9.18
C LEU A 262 12.52 13.28 -8.08
N MET A 263 12.08 12.03 -8.13
CA MET A 263 11.22 11.48 -7.09
C MET A 263 12.00 11.26 -5.79
N PRO A 264 11.41 11.48 -4.61
CA PRO A 264 12.07 11.22 -3.32
C PRO A 264 12.63 9.79 -3.18
N TYR A 265 11.93 8.81 -3.75
CA TYR A 265 12.40 7.43 -3.81
C TYR A 265 13.71 7.28 -4.61
N ALA A 266 13.80 7.95 -5.75
CA ALA A 266 15.00 7.90 -6.59
C ALA A 266 16.19 8.61 -5.91
N LEU A 267 15.93 9.70 -5.18
CA LEU A 267 16.92 10.37 -4.34
C LEU A 267 17.45 9.43 -3.25
N ASN A 268 16.56 8.78 -2.50
CA ASN A 268 16.94 7.81 -1.46
C ASN A 268 17.76 6.64 -2.04
N GLN A 269 17.31 6.11 -3.18
CA GLN A 269 18.04 5.05 -3.88
C GLN A 269 19.44 5.49 -4.33
N ALA A 270 19.60 6.72 -4.78
CA ALA A 270 20.91 7.26 -5.18
C ALA A 270 21.85 7.51 -3.97
N GLN A 271 21.29 7.79 -2.80
CA GLN A 271 22.05 8.03 -1.57
C GLN A 271 22.49 6.74 -0.87
N TYR A 272 21.64 5.71 -0.88
CA TYR A 272 21.81 4.53 -0.04
C TYR A 272 21.83 3.21 -0.79
N GLY A 273 21.18 3.09 -1.95
CA GLY A 273 21.03 1.83 -2.64
C GLY A 273 21.94 1.67 -3.84
N ALA A 274 22.54 0.51 -4.00
CA ALA A 274 23.26 0.13 -5.22
C ALA A 274 22.42 -0.76 -6.15
N SER A 275 21.46 -1.49 -5.59
CA SER A 275 20.64 -2.46 -6.31
C SER A 275 19.49 -1.74 -7.05
N PRO A 276 19.39 -1.81 -8.39
CA PRO A 276 18.32 -1.16 -9.14
C PRO A 276 16.96 -1.79 -8.87
N ILE A 277 15.87 -1.05 -9.14
CA ILE A 277 14.50 -1.55 -9.01
C ILE A 277 14.25 -2.73 -9.97
N PHE A 278 14.76 -2.63 -11.20
CA PHE A 278 14.61 -3.67 -12.21
C PHE A 278 15.79 -4.63 -12.16
N TRP A 279 15.50 -5.90 -11.95
CA TRP A 279 16.53 -6.94 -11.78
C TRP A 279 17.46 -7.12 -12.99
N MET A 280 17.03 -6.73 -14.21
CA MET A 280 17.85 -6.82 -15.42
C MET A 280 18.90 -5.70 -15.53
N MET A 281 18.75 -4.61 -14.76
CA MET A 281 19.71 -3.51 -14.81
C MET A 281 20.99 -3.88 -14.04
N PRO A 282 22.15 -3.36 -14.43
CA PRO A 282 23.39 -3.61 -13.71
C PRO A 282 23.38 -3.00 -12.31
N LEU A 283 24.12 -3.62 -11.41
CA LEU A 283 24.36 -3.09 -10.07
C LEU A 283 25.06 -1.73 -10.16
N GLY A 284 24.57 -0.78 -9.37
CA GLY A 284 25.19 0.53 -9.22
C GLY A 284 26.45 0.50 -8.34
N ARG A 285 27.04 1.67 -8.10
CA ARG A 285 28.10 1.81 -7.12
C ARG A 285 27.55 1.68 -5.70
N MET A 286 28.26 0.95 -4.84
CA MET A 286 27.97 0.91 -3.42
C MET A 286 28.30 2.28 -2.79
N PRO A 287 27.35 2.92 -2.10
CA PRO A 287 27.64 4.13 -1.32
C PRO A 287 28.58 3.82 -0.14
N VAL A 288 29.16 4.86 0.42
CA VAL A 288 29.87 4.77 1.69
C VAL A 288 28.88 5.03 2.81
N TYR A 289 28.66 4.03 3.66
CA TYR A 289 27.72 4.13 4.77
C TYR A 289 28.40 4.65 6.04
N ARG A 290 27.73 5.52 6.76
CA ARG A 290 28.20 6.08 8.05
C ARG A 290 27.94 5.13 9.21
N HIS A 291 26.90 4.30 9.08
CA HIS A 291 26.45 3.39 10.15
C HIS A 291 26.48 1.95 9.68
N GLU A 292 27.00 1.09 10.55
CA GLU A 292 27.14 -0.35 10.26
C GLU A 292 25.78 -1.01 9.98
N VAL A 293 24.73 -0.64 10.71
CA VAL A 293 23.39 -1.16 10.49
C VAL A 293 22.84 -0.81 9.10
N MET A 294 23.13 0.41 8.60
CA MET A 294 22.79 0.83 7.24
C MET A 294 23.58 0.03 6.21
N ARG A 295 24.90 -0.15 6.42
CA ARG A 295 25.75 -0.95 5.54
C ARG A 295 25.24 -2.38 5.44
N ARG A 296 24.93 -3.03 6.57
CA ARG A 296 24.41 -4.40 6.61
C ARG A 296 23.09 -4.54 5.87
N PHE A 297 22.16 -3.61 6.05
CA PHE A 297 20.88 -3.64 5.32
C PHE A 297 21.10 -3.60 3.80
N TRP A 298 21.87 -2.64 3.31
CA TRP A 298 22.01 -2.41 1.86
C TRP A 298 22.96 -3.41 1.18
N GLU A 299 24.08 -3.79 1.83
CA GLU A 299 25.06 -4.72 1.27
C GLU A 299 24.69 -6.19 1.45
N THR A 300 23.87 -6.54 2.43
CA THR A 300 23.45 -7.95 2.61
C THR A 300 22.03 -8.18 2.17
N TRP A 301 21.04 -7.63 2.85
CA TRP A 301 19.64 -7.92 2.58
C TRP A 301 19.18 -7.39 1.22
N ASP A 302 19.38 -6.10 0.93
CA ASP A 302 18.96 -5.48 -0.32
C ASP A 302 19.67 -6.09 -1.53
N LEU A 303 20.97 -6.32 -1.42
CA LEU A 303 21.76 -6.98 -2.46
C LEU A 303 21.38 -8.46 -2.64
N SER A 304 21.07 -9.17 -1.56
CA SER A 304 20.58 -10.56 -1.65
C SER A 304 19.27 -10.64 -2.42
N TYR A 305 18.34 -9.71 -2.18
CA TYR A 305 17.10 -9.61 -2.95
C TYR A 305 17.34 -9.37 -4.45
N TYR A 306 18.30 -8.51 -4.79
CA TYR A 306 18.69 -8.28 -6.17
C TYR A 306 19.29 -9.53 -6.81
N ASN A 307 20.20 -10.21 -6.13
CA ASN A 307 20.85 -11.43 -6.63
C ASN A 307 19.84 -12.58 -6.80
N ILE A 308 18.94 -12.76 -5.82
CA ILE A 308 17.83 -13.71 -5.94
C ILE A 308 16.93 -13.32 -7.13
N ALA A 309 16.67 -12.03 -7.39
CA ALA A 309 15.86 -11.57 -8.51
C ALA A 309 16.43 -11.98 -9.85
N ARG A 310 17.74 -12.07 -9.96
CA ARG A 310 18.46 -12.48 -11.19
C ARG A 310 18.53 -13.98 -11.39
N SER A 311 18.33 -14.77 -10.35
CA SER A 311 18.28 -16.24 -10.46
C SER A 311 16.92 -16.69 -11.01
N PHE A 312 16.67 -16.37 -12.28
CA PHE A 312 15.49 -16.79 -13.02
C PHE A 312 15.59 -18.29 -13.39
N PRO A 313 14.53 -19.14 -13.38
CA PRO A 313 13.09 -18.89 -13.24
C PRO A 313 12.48 -19.18 -11.85
N PRO A 314 13.17 -19.83 -10.86
CA PRO A 314 12.50 -20.27 -9.62
C PRO A 314 11.87 -19.11 -8.84
N ARG A 315 12.51 -17.95 -8.88
CA ARG A 315 12.04 -16.81 -8.13
C ARG A 315 10.72 -16.24 -8.65
N VAL A 316 10.54 -16.10 -9.94
CA VAL A 316 9.29 -15.59 -10.51
C VAL A 316 8.13 -16.46 -10.05
N ALA A 317 8.33 -17.78 -10.01
CA ALA A 317 7.34 -18.71 -9.49
C ALA A 317 7.07 -18.50 -7.99
N ILE A 318 8.11 -18.35 -7.17
CA ILE A 318 7.98 -18.13 -5.72
C ILE A 318 7.28 -16.79 -5.45
N SER A 319 7.71 -15.73 -6.10
CA SER A 319 7.12 -14.39 -5.95
C SER A 319 5.66 -14.37 -6.37
N PHE A 320 5.36 -14.98 -7.50
CA PHE A 320 3.99 -15.10 -8.00
C PHE A 320 3.11 -15.93 -7.06
N LEU A 321 3.60 -17.07 -6.55
CA LEU A 321 2.89 -17.90 -5.60
C LEU A 321 2.67 -17.18 -4.25
N THR A 322 3.65 -16.42 -3.79
CA THR A 322 3.52 -15.61 -2.56
C THR A 322 2.46 -14.52 -2.74
N ALA A 323 2.47 -13.80 -3.85
CA ALA A 323 1.43 -12.82 -4.15
C ALA A 323 0.06 -13.47 -4.29
N LEU A 324 -0.05 -14.62 -4.96
CA LEU A 324 -1.31 -15.34 -5.11
C LEU A 324 -1.92 -15.78 -3.78
N ARG A 325 -1.12 -16.18 -2.80
CA ARG A 325 -1.61 -16.55 -1.45
C ARG A 325 -2.35 -15.41 -0.77
N TYR A 326 -1.92 -14.18 -0.97
CA TYR A 326 -2.61 -13.01 -0.43
C TYR A 326 -3.95 -12.73 -1.13
N PHE A 327 -4.01 -12.95 -2.45
CA PHE A 327 -5.18 -12.62 -3.27
C PHE A 327 -6.19 -13.76 -3.40
N LEU A 328 -5.81 -15.00 -3.11
CA LEU A 328 -6.63 -16.17 -3.36
C LEU A 328 -6.75 -17.07 -2.13
N THR A 329 -7.99 -17.39 -1.79
CA THR A 329 -8.29 -18.58 -0.98
C THR A 329 -8.25 -19.82 -1.88
N PRO A 330 -8.13 -21.05 -1.34
CA PRO A 330 -8.22 -22.28 -2.15
C PRO A 330 -9.50 -22.33 -2.99
N VAL A 331 -10.62 -21.87 -2.44
CA VAL A 331 -11.92 -21.83 -3.11
C VAL A 331 -11.93 -20.83 -4.28
N SER A 332 -11.35 -19.65 -4.08
CA SER A 332 -11.26 -18.65 -5.14
C SER A 332 -10.25 -19.03 -6.22
N ALA A 333 -9.17 -19.75 -5.86
CA ALA A 333 -8.22 -20.30 -6.81
C ALA A 333 -8.86 -21.30 -7.77
N MET A 334 -9.75 -22.19 -7.26
CA MET A 334 -10.52 -23.12 -8.10
C MET A 334 -11.44 -22.38 -9.07
N ALA A 335 -12.13 -21.33 -8.62
CA ALA A 335 -12.98 -20.51 -9.49
C ALA A 335 -12.13 -19.74 -10.53
N LEU A 336 -10.98 -19.20 -10.15
CA LEU A 336 -10.03 -18.58 -11.07
C LEU A 336 -9.57 -19.56 -12.17
N PHE A 337 -9.17 -20.78 -11.78
CA PHE A 337 -8.80 -21.85 -12.71
C PHE A 337 -9.93 -22.11 -13.72
N THR A 338 -11.18 -22.22 -13.23
CA THR A 338 -12.36 -22.39 -14.08
C THR A 338 -12.52 -21.25 -15.09
N ALA A 339 -12.29 -20.00 -14.67
CA ALA A 339 -12.36 -18.86 -15.59
C ALA A 339 -11.27 -18.91 -16.66
N VAL A 340 -10.06 -19.24 -16.27
CA VAL A 340 -8.88 -19.24 -17.16
C VAL A 340 -8.97 -20.34 -18.21
N PHE A 341 -9.30 -21.56 -17.80
CA PHE A 341 -9.17 -22.75 -18.65
C PHE A 341 -10.49 -23.19 -19.30
N LEU A 342 -11.63 -22.93 -18.67
CA LEU A 342 -12.92 -23.46 -19.14
C LEU A 342 -13.86 -22.40 -19.73
N ARG A 343 -13.58 -21.11 -19.55
CA ARG A 343 -14.45 -20.03 -20.01
C ARG A 343 -13.74 -19.12 -21.02
N CYS A 344 -14.12 -19.22 -22.30
CA CYS A 344 -13.51 -18.46 -23.41
C CYS A 344 -14.27 -17.17 -23.81
N GLY A 345 -15.00 -16.51 -22.90
CA GLY A 345 -15.76 -15.31 -23.24
C GLY A 345 -14.89 -14.06 -23.42
N ARG A 346 -15.39 -13.07 -24.18
CA ARG A 346 -14.69 -11.79 -24.45
C ARG A 346 -14.20 -11.09 -23.18
N LYS A 347 -15.05 -11.05 -22.13
CA LYS A 347 -14.69 -10.40 -20.85
C LYS A 347 -13.53 -11.10 -20.17
N VAL A 348 -13.50 -12.44 -20.19
CA VAL A 348 -12.42 -13.25 -19.62
C VAL A 348 -11.12 -12.96 -20.37
N ARG A 349 -11.14 -13.02 -21.70
CA ARG A 349 -9.93 -12.72 -22.51
C ARG A 349 -9.39 -11.31 -22.26
N MET A 350 -10.27 -10.32 -22.11
CA MET A 350 -9.82 -8.96 -21.78
C MET A 350 -9.27 -8.84 -20.37
N ALA A 351 -9.95 -9.45 -19.38
CA ALA A 351 -9.44 -9.46 -18.00
C ALA A 351 -8.09 -10.18 -17.92
N LEU A 352 -7.94 -11.33 -18.59
CA LEU A 352 -6.66 -12.06 -18.68
C LEU A 352 -5.57 -11.25 -19.40
N ALA A 353 -5.91 -10.56 -20.48
CA ALA A 353 -4.94 -9.71 -21.18
C ALA A 353 -4.44 -8.57 -20.29
N ILE A 354 -5.35 -7.87 -19.59
CA ILE A 354 -4.96 -6.80 -18.66
C ILE A 354 -4.14 -7.37 -17.50
N SER A 355 -4.60 -8.47 -16.89
CA SER A 355 -3.90 -9.12 -15.77
C SER A 355 -2.53 -9.64 -16.19
N GLY A 356 -2.45 -10.32 -17.33
CA GLY A 356 -1.18 -10.88 -17.85
C GLY A 356 -0.16 -9.78 -18.17
N THR A 357 -0.59 -8.69 -18.83
CA THR A 357 0.29 -7.55 -19.11
C THR A 357 0.75 -6.87 -17.82
N ALA A 358 -0.16 -6.64 -16.86
CA ALA A 358 0.17 -6.07 -15.57
C ALA A 358 1.16 -6.98 -14.81
N THR A 359 0.88 -8.27 -14.72
CA THR A 359 1.77 -9.25 -14.06
C THR A 359 3.14 -9.30 -14.74
N ALA A 360 3.19 -9.36 -16.07
CA ALA A 360 4.46 -9.38 -16.80
C ALA A 360 5.32 -8.13 -16.52
N GLY A 361 4.68 -6.94 -16.45
CA GLY A 361 5.39 -5.72 -16.06
C GLY A 361 5.89 -5.77 -14.62
N LEU A 362 5.07 -6.22 -13.68
CA LEU A 362 5.43 -6.32 -12.26
C LEU A 362 6.54 -7.34 -11.99
N LEU A 363 6.65 -8.38 -12.81
CA LEU A 363 7.74 -9.35 -12.71
C LEU A 363 9.11 -8.81 -13.16
N LEU A 364 9.17 -7.61 -13.74
CA LEU A 364 10.43 -6.93 -14.05
C LEU A 364 11.05 -6.28 -12.81
N GLU A 365 10.27 -6.01 -11.76
CA GLU A 365 10.78 -5.49 -10.50
C GLU A 365 11.43 -6.61 -9.66
N ARG A 366 12.38 -6.21 -8.83
CA ARG A 366 13.04 -7.16 -7.92
C ARG A 366 12.19 -7.53 -6.71
N PHE A 367 11.24 -6.69 -6.33
CA PHE A 367 10.31 -6.95 -5.22
C PHE A 367 8.97 -7.49 -5.74
N SER A 368 8.32 -8.31 -4.94
CA SER A 368 7.07 -8.98 -5.31
C SER A 368 6.10 -9.15 -4.14
N ASN A 369 6.15 -8.24 -3.18
CA ASN A 369 5.18 -8.23 -2.09
C ASN A 369 3.76 -7.93 -2.61
N PRO A 370 2.69 -8.39 -1.94
CA PRO A 370 1.32 -8.23 -2.43
C PRO A 370 0.91 -6.79 -2.75
N HIS A 371 1.45 -5.80 -2.04
CA HIS A 371 1.12 -4.40 -2.28
C HIS A 371 1.67 -3.84 -3.62
N TYR A 372 2.65 -4.50 -4.25
CA TYR A 372 3.06 -4.18 -5.63
C TYR A 372 2.01 -4.60 -6.65
N PHE A 373 1.27 -5.68 -6.38
CA PHE A 373 0.16 -6.14 -7.20
C PHE A 373 -1.19 -5.45 -6.87
N ALA A 374 -1.21 -4.56 -5.89
CA ALA A 374 -2.43 -3.92 -5.42
C ALA A 374 -3.26 -3.24 -6.54
N PRO A 375 -2.68 -2.54 -7.55
CA PRO A 375 -3.46 -1.97 -8.65
C PRO A 375 -4.25 -3.01 -9.45
N ALA A 376 -3.82 -4.28 -9.46
CA ALA A 376 -4.47 -5.39 -10.18
C ALA A 376 -5.47 -6.19 -9.34
N THR A 377 -5.66 -5.89 -8.05
CA THR A 377 -6.55 -6.62 -7.11
C THR A 377 -7.94 -6.87 -7.70
N GLY A 378 -8.54 -5.85 -8.29
CA GLY A 378 -9.87 -5.97 -8.88
C GLY A 378 -9.95 -6.93 -10.06
N LEU A 379 -8.86 -7.15 -10.79
CA LEU A 379 -8.82 -8.10 -11.92
C LEU A 379 -8.83 -9.55 -11.43
N VAL A 380 -8.11 -9.85 -10.34
CA VAL A 380 -8.14 -11.17 -9.70
C VAL A 380 -9.57 -11.48 -9.27
N LEU A 381 -10.21 -10.56 -8.56
CA LEU A 381 -11.59 -10.72 -8.10
C LEU A 381 -12.59 -10.86 -9.27
N LEU A 382 -12.38 -10.10 -10.35
CA LEU A 382 -13.18 -10.22 -11.57
C LEU A 382 -13.09 -11.62 -12.17
N LEU A 383 -11.89 -12.17 -12.30
CA LEU A 383 -11.67 -13.51 -12.86
C LEU A 383 -12.29 -14.60 -11.97
N VAL A 384 -12.12 -14.51 -10.65
CA VAL A 384 -12.77 -15.41 -9.68
C VAL A 384 -14.30 -15.41 -9.86
N LEU A 385 -14.92 -14.23 -9.94
CA LEU A 385 -16.37 -14.12 -10.11
C LEU A 385 -16.86 -14.57 -11.49
N LEU A 386 -16.06 -14.40 -12.53
CA LEU A 386 -16.35 -14.95 -13.85
C LEU A 386 -16.34 -16.47 -13.83
N GLY A 387 -15.40 -17.09 -13.10
CA GLY A 387 -15.38 -18.54 -12.88
C GLY A 387 -16.57 -19.03 -12.06
N ALA A 388 -16.87 -18.37 -10.94
CA ALA A 388 -18.04 -18.68 -10.14
C ALA A 388 -19.36 -18.57 -10.94
N GLN A 389 -19.45 -17.58 -11.84
CA GLN A 389 -20.58 -17.45 -12.75
C GLN A 389 -20.68 -18.60 -13.74
N TYR A 390 -19.55 -19.09 -14.25
CA TYR A 390 -19.52 -20.25 -15.13
C TYR A 390 -19.97 -21.51 -14.39
N LEU A 391 -19.44 -21.74 -13.18
CA LEU A 391 -19.83 -22.87 -12.33
C LEU A 391 -21.34 -22.88 -12.06
N LYS A 392 -21.92 -21.70 -11.74
CA LYS A 392 -23.38 -21.58 -11.60
C LYS A 392 -24.14 -21.98 -12.87
N VAL A 393 -23.71 -21.51 -14.04
CA VAL A 393 -24.39 -21.81 -15.31
C VAL A 393 -24.32 -23.29 -15.62
N LYS A 394 -23.20 -23.95 -15.35
CA LYS A 394 -22.97 -25.36 -15.66
C LYS A 394 -23.59 -26.32 -14.65
N PHE A 395 -23.51 -25.98 -13.35
CA PHE A 395 -23.86 -26.90 -12.25
C PHE A 395 -24.99 -26.38 -11.34
N GLY A 396 -25.57 -25.24 -11.64
CA GLY A 396 -26.73 -24.69 -10.94
C GLY A 396 -26.41 -23.80 -9.74
N LEU A 397 -27.47 -23.29 -9.11
CA LEU A 397 -27.40 -22.32 -8.01
C LEU A 397 -26.76 -22.91 -6.75
N ARG A 398 -26.94 -24.21 -6.49
CA ARG A 398 -26.36 -24.89 -5.31
C ARG A 398 -24.85 -24.80 -5.29
N VAL A 399 -24.19 -24.90 -6.43
CA VAL A 399 -22.72 -24.79 -6.54
C VAL A 399 -22.25 -23.36 -6.27
N LEU A 400 -22.99 -22.35 -6.73
CA LEU A 400 -22.68 -20.95 -6.39
C LEU A 400 -22.86 -20.70 -4.88
N ALA A 401 -23.91 -21.25 -4.26
CA ALA A 401 -24.13 -21.13 -2.82
C ALA A 401 -23.02 -21.81 -2.04
N ALA A 402 -22.63 -23.05 -2.41
CA ALA A 402 -21.50 -23.76 -1.80
C ALA A 402 -20.20 -22.98 -1.95
N PHE A 403 -19.88 -22.47 -3.15
CA PHE A 403 -18.72 -21.60 -3.37
C PHE A 403 -18.72 -20.40 -2.42
N THR A 404 -19.86 -19.72 -2.29
CA THR A 404 -19.98 -18.53 -1.45
C THR A 404 -19.78 -18.88 0.02
N LEU A 405 -20.45 -19.92 0.53
CA LEU A 405 -20.30 -20.37 1.92
C LEU A 405 -18.87 -20.82 2.24
N LEU A 406 -18.28 -21.61 1.37
CA LEU A 406 -16.89 -22.07 1.53
C LEU A 406 -15.91 -20.90 1.48
N PHE A 407 -16.09 -19.93 0.58
CA PHE A 407 -15.23 -18.74 0.53
C PHE A 407 -15.25 -17.98 1.85
N PHE A 408 -16.44 -17.64 2.37
CA PHE A 408 -16.55 -16.87 3.61
C PHE A 408 -16.11 -17.69 4.82
N GLY A 409 -16.34 -19.01 4.84
CA GLY A 409 -15.84 -19.91 5.86
C GLY A 409 -14.31 -19.93 5.91
N VAL A 410 -13.66 -20.09 4.75
CA VAL A 410 -12.18 -20.05 4.66
C VAL A 410 -11.65 -18.66 5.02
N ALA A 411 -12.28 -17.58 4.56
CA ALA A 411 -11.88 -16.22 4.91
C ALA A 411 -11.99 -15.97 6.43
N ALA A 412 -13.03 -16.48 7.08
CA ALA A 412 -13.18 -16.38 8.53
C ALA A 412 -12.09 -17.17 9.29
N ILE A 413 -11.77 -18.39 8.83
CA ILE A 413 -10.67 -19.19 9.41
C ILE A 413 -9.32 -18.49 9.20
N GLN A 414 -9.06 -17.95 8.02
CA GLN A 414 -7.84 -17.17 7.78
C GLN A 414 -7.80 -15.95 8.70
N ALA A 415 -8.90 -15.23 8.81
CA ALA A 415 -9.00 -14.07 9.69
C ALA A 415 -8.74 -14.42 11.16
N SER A 416 -9.17 -15.57 11.65
CA SER A 416 -8.90 -15.99 13.03
C SER A 416 -7.43 -16.38 13.29
N ARG A 417 -6.73 -16.89 12.27
CA ARG A 417 -5.31 -17.27 12.37
C ARG A 417 -4.34 -16.09 12.27
N LEU A 418 -4.75 -15.00 11.63
CA LEU A 418 -3.94 -13.76 11.50
C LEU A 418 -3.65 -13.07 12.84
N THR A 419 -4.21 -13.56 13.95
CA THR A 419 -3.99 -12.96 15.27
C THR A 419 -2.58 -13.22 15.81
N ASP A 420 -1.88 -14.26 15.35
CA ASP A 420 -0.65 -14.69 16.00
C ASP A 420 0.63 -14.68 15.15
N ASP A 421 0.57 -14.94 13.84
CA ASP A 421 1.78 -15.22 13.05
C ASP A 421 2.18 -14.14 12.02
N GLU A 422 1.31 -13.22 11.64
CA GLU A 422 1.58 -12.30 10.52
C GLU A 422 2.15 -10.92 10.91
N TYR A 423 2.29 -10.63 12.22
CA TYR A 423 2.97 -9.40 12.61
C TYR A 423 4.47 -9.67 12.74
N PRO A 424 5.27 -9.28 11.75
CA PRO A 424 6.71 -9.33 11.91
C PRO A 424 7.11 -8.46 13.10
N HIS A 425 8.07 -8.93 13.88
CA HIS A 425 8.68 -8.14 14.95
C HIS A 425 7.76 -7.75 16.13
N LYS A 426 6.79 -8.60 16.51
CA LYS A 426 5.88 -8.33 17.66
C LYS A 426 6.64 -7.98 18.94
N LEU A 427 7.72 -8.69 19.23
CA LEU A 427 8.51 -8.44 20.42
C LEU A 427 9.17 -7.06 20.38
N PHE A 428 9.76 -6.71 19.24
CA PHE A 428 10.36 -5.40 19.02
C PHE A 428 9.32 -4.27 19.20
N THR A 429 8.13 -4.40 18.60
CA THR A 429 7.09 -3.38 18.72
C THR A 429 6.61 -3.23 20.15
N ALA A 430 6.47 -4.33 20.89
CA ALA A 430 6.08 -4.30 22.30
C ALA A 430 7.16 -3.66 23.18
N HIS A 431 8.44 -3.99 22.95
CA HIS A 431 9.56 -3.38 23.67
C HIS A 431 9.64 -1.87 23.40
N ARG A 432 9.55 -1.49 22.11
CA ARG A 432 9.61 -0.07 21.72
C ARG A 432 8.46 0.74 22.35
N ASP A 433 7.26 0.21 22.31
CA ASP A 433 6.09 0.83 22.94
C ASP A 433 6.27 0.94 24.47
N GLY A 434 6.76 -0.10 25.12
CA GLY A 434 7.07 -0.09 26.56
C GLY A 434 8.10 0.96 26.94
N VAL A 435 9.16 1.13 26.16
CA VAL A 435 10.18 2.18 26.39
C VAL A 435 9.58 3.57 26.19
N ILE A 436 8.75 3.77 25.15
CA ILE A 436 8.06 5.04 24.91
C ILE A 436 7.18 5.40 26.10
N HIS A 437 6.30 4.50 26.53
CA HIS A 437 5.39 4.73 27.68
C HIS A 437 6.16 5.03 28.98
N ARG A 438 7.27 4.34 29.21
CA ARG A 438 8.12 4.61 30.38
C ARG A 438 8.67 6.03 30.34
N LEU A 439 9.29 6.44 29.23
CA LEU A 439 9.88 7.78 29.11
C LEU A 439 8.81 8.88 29.11
N GLU A 440 7.65 8.65 28.52
CA GLU A 440 6.52 9.59 28.56
C GLU A 440 5.93 9.76 29.98
N SER A 441 6.06 8.74 30.83
CA SER A 441 5.63 8.83 32.23
C SER A 441 6.62 9.62 33.12
N GLU A 442 7.86 9.78 32.67
CA GLU A 442 8.87 10.59 33.32
C GLU A 442 8.71 12.08 32.93
N ARG A 443 9.03 12.97 33.85
CA ARG A 443 8.98 14.42 33.56
C ARG A 443 10.20 14.84 32.78
N GLY A 444 10.00 15.62 31.73
CA GLY A 444 11.12 16.21 30.99
C GLY A 444 11.11 15.87 29.50
N ARG A 445 12.21 16.12 28.85
CA ARG A 445 12.48 15.77 27.48
C ARG A 445 13.68 14.83 27.44
N HIS A 446 13.60 13.79 26.63
CA HIS A 446 14.54 12.69 26.62
C HIS A 446 15.34 12.65 25.30
N LEU A 447 16.61 12.32 25.39
CA LEU A 447 17.48 11.94 24.28
C LEU A 447 17.92 10.50 24.52
N VAL A 448 17.55 9.58 23.64
CA VAL A 448 17.89 8.16 23.73
C VAL A 448 18.97 7.83 22.72
N LEU A 449 20.18 7.53 23.21
CA LEU A 449 21.26 6.99 22.40
C LEU A 449 21.06 5.49 22.24
N VAL A 450 20.84 5.04 21.02
CA VAL A 450 20.58 3.64 20.70
C VAL A 450 21.87 2.96 20.24
N ARG A 451 22.25 1.92 20.95
CA ARG A 451 23.41 1.08 20.65
C ARG A 451 22.95 -0.28 20.13
N TYR A 452 23.47 -0.64 18.96
CA TYR A 452 23.19 -1.93 18.31
C TYR A 452 24.35 -2.89 18.50
N ALA A 453 24.03 -4.17 18.74
CA ALA A 453 25.01 -5.24 18.72
C ALA A 453 25.50 -5.53 17.27
N PRO A 454 26.67 -6.15 17.09
CA PRO A 454 27.18 -6.49 15.76
C PRO A 454 26.26 -7.41 14.93
N ASP A 455 25.42 -8.21 15.57
CA ASP A 455 24.47 -9.15 14.98
C ASP A 455 23.01 -8.62 14.97
N HIS A 456 22.82 -7.34 15.28
CA HIS A 456 21.51 -6.68 15.31
C HIS A 456 20.64 -7.02 14.09
N ASN A 457 19.36 -7.30 14.33
CA ASN A 457 18.38 -7.48 13.26
C ASN A 457 18.03 -6.15 12.61
N VAL A 458 18.51 -5.91 11.40
CA VAL A 458 18.33 -4.65 10.66
C VAL A 458 16.88 -4.24 10.42
N PHE A 459 15.91 -5.11 10.65
CA PHE A 459 14.47 -4.79 10.57
C PHE A 459 13.89 -4.22 11.86
N GLU A 460 14.61 -4.28 12.97
CA GLU A 460 14.19 -3.82 14.29
C GLU A 460 14.81 -2.47 14.63
N GLU A 461 14.68 -1.51 13.74
CA GLU A 461 15.27 -0.18 13.85
C GLU A 461 14.51 0.69 14.86
N TRP A 462 15.25 1.24 15.83
CA TRP A 462 14.74 2.10 16.87
C TRP A 462 14.74 3.58 16.50
N VAL A 463 15.70 4.02 15.67
CA VAL A 463 15.96 5.42 15.38
C VAL A 463 14.99 5.93 14.32
N TYR A 464 13.76 6.16 14.75
CA TYR A 464 12.71 6.86 13.99
C TYR A 464 12.20 8.03 14.80
N ASN A 465 12.29 9.23 14.24
CA ASN A 465 11.91 10.47 14.89
C ASN A 465 10.66 11.10 14.27
N HIS A 466 10.05 12.00 15.02
CA HIS A 466 8.95 12.82 14.56
C HIS A 466 9.39 13.85 13.50
N ALA A 467 8.42 14.41 12.76
CA ALA A 467 8.68 15.45 11.76
C ALA A 467 9.25 16.75 12.39
N ASP A 468 8.94 17.00 13.65
CA ASP A 468 9.58 18.04 14.49
C ASP A 468 10.44 17.35 15.53
N ILE A 469 11.71 17.05 15.18
CA ILE A 469 12.63 16.33 16.04
C ILE A 469 12.86 17.08 17.34
N ASP A 470 13.16 18.39 17.26
CA ASP A 470 13.46 19.20 18.43
C ASP A 470 12.28 19.44 19.35
N GLY A 471 11.08 19.48 18.77
CA GLY A 471 9.81 19.62 19.50
C GLY A 471 9.38 18.35 20.24
N SER A 472 9.89 17.17 19.87
CA SER A 472 9.48 15.88 20.41
C SER A 472 9.85 15.69 21.88
N ALA A 473 9.02 14.97 22.63
CA ALA A 473 9.35 14.56 24.00
C ALA A 473 10.57 13.62 24.04
N ILE A 474 10.62 12.68 23.10
CA ILE A 474 11.69 11.69 22.97
C ILE A 474 12.38 11.88 21.62
N VAL A 475 13.68 12.02 21.63
CA VAL A 475 14.55 12.03 20.44
C VAL A 475 15.40 10.75 20.43
N TRP A 476 15.31 10.00 19.36
CA TRP A 476 16.09 8.78 19.13
C TRP A 476 17.31 9.09 18.30
N ALA A 477 18.49 8.72 18.77
CA ALA A 477 19.74 8.96 18.09
C ALA A 477 20.64 7.73 18.13
N ARG A 478 21.45 7.53 17.12
CA ARG A 478 22.47 6.48 17.10
C ARG A 478 23.58 6.81 18.08
N ASP A 479 23.99 5.84 18.90
CA ASP A 479 25.23 5.93 19.65
C ASP A 479 26.42 5.79 18.69
N MET A 480 27.15 6.89 18.48
CA MET A 480 28.29 6.95 17.58
C MET A 480 29.63 7.00 18.35
N GLY A 481 29.61 6.73 19.66
CA GLY A 481 30.73 6.84 20.56
C GLY A 481 30.95 8.26 21.10
N ASP A 482 31.67 8.36 22.22
CA ASP A 482 31.74 9.58 23.04
C ASP A 482 32.19 10.83 22.26
N ALA A 483 33.15 10.68 21.35
CA ALA A 483 33.65 11.81 20.57
C ALA A 483 32.59 12.40 19.63
N ALA A 484 31.86 11.56 18.92
CA ALA A 484 30.81 12.00 18.01
C ALA A 484 29.52 12.41 18.77
N ASN A 485 29.21 11.70 19.86
CA ASN A 485 28.03 12.03 20.68
C ASN A 485 28.16 13.39 21.38
N ARG A 486 29.39 13.88 21.63
CA ARG A 486 29.60 15.14 22.33
C ARG A 486 28.87 16.31 21.66
N GLU A 487 28.95 16.43 20.36
CA GLU A 487 28.25 17.48 19.60
C GLU A 487 26.74 17.40 19.76
N LEU A 488 26.18 16.18 19.71
CA LEU A 488 24.75 15.92 19.92
C LEU A 488 24.32 16.26 21.36
N LEU A 489 25.14 15.89 22.36
CA LEU A 489 24.86 16.19 23.76
C LEU A 489 24.91 17.71 24.03
N ASP A 490 25.86 18.40 23.41
CA ASP A 490 25.96 19.86 23.48
C ASP A 490 24.74 20.55 22.83
N TYR A 491 24.24 20.01 21.74
CA TYR A 491 23.03 20.51 21.08
C TYR A 491 21.80 20.33 21.97
N TYR A 492 21.66 19.19 22.66
CA TYR A 492 20.51 18.82 23.48
C TYR A 492 20.74 18.95 24.98
N ARG A 493 21.50 19.96 25.45
CA ARG A 493 21.86 20.18 26.89
C ARG A 493 20.68 20.21 27.86
N GLY A 494 19.45 20.45 27.37
CA GLY A 494 18.25 20.51 28.20
C GLY A 494 17.45 19.21 28.28
N ARG A 495 17.97 18.09 27.74
CA ARG A 495 17.33 16.78 27.76
C ARG A 495 18.03 15.82 28.71
N GLU A 496 17.25 14.95 29.33
CA GLU A 496 17.80 13.78 30.02
C GLU A 496 18.30 12.77 28.99
N VAL A 497 19.52 12.29 29.19
CA VAL A 497 20.20 11.43 28.21
C VAL A 497 20.22 10.00 28.69
N TRP A 498 19.74 9.13 27.84
CA TRP A 498 19.62 7.70 28.08
C TRP A 498 20.43 6.90 27.08
N LEU A 499 20.95 5.75 27.51
CA LEU A 499 21.50 4.71 26.66
C LEU A 499 20.52 3.56 26.58
N LEU A 500 20.23 3.11 25.38
CA LEU A 500 19.43 1.92 25.10
C LEU A 500 20.29 0.88 24.37
N GLU A 501 20.52 -0.26 25.00
CA GLU A 501 21.08 -1.44 24.35
C GLU A 501 19.95 -2.15 23.61
N ALA A 502 19.86 -1.92 22.29
CA ALA A 502 18.71 -2.30 21.48
C ALA A 502 18.45 -3.82 21.40
N ASP A 503 19.53 -4.61 21.51
CA ASP A 503 19.51 -6.07 21.36
C ASP A 503 19.51 -6.81 22.70
N ALA A 504 19.34 -6.10 23.81
CA ALA A 504 19.14 -6.74 25.11
C ALA A 504 17.84 -7.56 25.11
N PRO A 505 17.77 -8.68 25.83
CA PRO A 505 16.53 -9.48 25.93
C PRO A 505 15.32 -8.70 26.44
N ASP A 506 15.57 -7.70 27.29
CA ASP A 506 14.61 -6.71 27.78
C ASP A 506 15.27 -5.32 27.68
N PRO A 507 15.08 -4.61 26.55
CA PRO A 507 15.77 -3.34 26.33
C PRO A 507 15.16 -2.25 27.20
N VAL A 508 15.91 -1.82 28.21
CA VAL A 508 15.53 -0.78 29.16
C VAL A 508 16.50 0.40 29.05
N PRO A 509 16.01 1.64 28.88
CA PRO A 509 16.88 2.81 28.87
C PRO A 509 17.51 3.02 30.25
N VAL A 510 18.83 3.24 30.28
CA VAL A 510 19.60 3.57 31.48
C VAL A 510 20.23 4.96 31.32
N PRO A 511 20.46 5.72 32.41
CA PRO A 511 21.16 7.03 32.29
C PRO A 511 22.48 6.90 31.54
N TYR A 512 22.68 7.77 30.55
CA TYR A 512 23.94 7.78 29.79
C TYR A 512 25.06 8.46 30.64
N LEU A 513 26.13 7.73 30.85
CA LEU A 513 27.34 8.24 31.49
C LEU A 513 28.45 8.29 30.44
N PRO A 514 28.87 9.48 29.96
CA PRO A 514 30.03 9.60 29.07
C PRO A 514 31.26 8.96 29.71
N ARG A 515 32.02 8.20 28.96
CA ARG A 515 33.26 7.55 29.41
C ARG A 515 34.45 8.47 29.25
#